data_6b011530b3d4a599b72aab9d03fd8303
#
_entry.id   6b011530b3d4a599b72aab9d03fd8303
#
_cell.length_a   1.000
_cell.length_b   1.000
_cell.length_c   1.000
_cell.angle_alpha   90.00
_cell.angle_beta   90.00
_cell.angle_gamma   90.00
#
_symmetry.space_group_name_H-M   'P 1'
#
loop_
_entity.id
_entity.type
_entity.pdbx_description
1 polymer ?
#
loop_
_entity_poly.entity_id
_entity_poly.type
_entity_poly.pdbx_seq_one_letter_code
_entity_poly.pdbx_strand_id
1 'polypeptide(L)'
;MQAVFSAIAGLLYLVAFSLYILAVLRDRHLPAGTPGKIEPSKATWIIWASLDTITISGMYVEGTVNGQILGAVAGAWIVVVFALKYGTPGWTLLDKLCLSGAVVGIVFWNVFDSPILGVIISLSVVFLGSIPTYVSAWKDPGRENKLAWVIFTISCVCALIAVPQWTLADASQPITFFAVEAVMMYILFVSPC
;
A
#
# COMPACT_ATOMS: atom_id res chain seq x y z
N MET A 1 -7.54 8.32 -23.14
CA MET A 1 -7.53 6.93 -22.63
C MET A 1 -6.81 6.84 -21.28
N GLN A 2 -5.61 7.33 -21.13
CA GLN A 2 -4.81 7.31 -19.89
C GLN A 2 -5.54 7.92 -18.68
N ALA A 3 -6.14 9.10 -18.80
CA ALA A 3 -6.90 9.74 -17.72
C ALA A 3 -8.08 8.88 -17.23
N VAL A 4 -8.75 8.15 -18.14
CA VAL A 4 -9.84 7.26 -17.78
C VAL A 4 -9.32 6.07 -16.97
N PHE A 5 -8.24 5.41 -17.43
CA PHE A 5 -7.64 4.30 -16.69
C PHE A 5 -7.05 4.75 -15.35
N SER A 6 -6.47 5.94 -15.27
CA SER A 6 -5.99 6.54 -14.00
C SER A 6 -7.16 6.75 -13.02
N ALA A 7 -8.28 7.30 -13.47
CA ALA A 7 -9.47 7.47 -12.63
C ALA A 7 -10.05 6.11 -12.18
N ILE A 8 -10.15 5.14 -13.09
CA ILE A 8 -10.59 3.77 -12.76
C ILE A 8 -9.67 3.14 -11.72
N ALA A 9 -8.35 3.28 -11.86
CA ALA A 9 -7.39 2.77 -10.90
C ALA A 9 -7.62 3.35 -9.50
N GLY A 10 -7.81 4.66 -9.38
CA GLY A 10 -8.11 5.29 -8.10
C GLY A 10 -9.41 4.81 -7.47
N LEU A 11 -10.47 4.72 -8.26
CA LEU A 11 -11.77 4.23 -7.77
C LEU A 11 -11.70 2.77 -7.32
N LEU A 12 -11.04 1.90 -8.09
CA LEU A 12 -10.85 0.49 -7.71
C LEU A 12 -10.03 0.36 -6.42
N TYR A 13 -9.01 1.20 -6.24
CA TYR A 13 -8.23 1.21 -5.00
C TYR A 13 -9.09 1.58 -3.79
N LEU A 14 -9.96 2.58 -3.90
CA LEU A 14 -10.91 2.95 -2.85
C LEU A 14 -11.95 1.85 -2.59
N VAL A 15 -12.43 1.16 -3.62
CA VAL A 15 -13.34 0.00 -3.47
C VAL A 15 -12.63 -1.12 -2.71
N ALA A 16 -11.38 -1.44 -3.05
CA ALA A 16 -10.61 -2.47 -2.36
C ALA A 16 -10.40 -2.14 -0.88
N PHE A 17 -10.04 -0.89 -0.55
CA PHE A 17 -9.96 -0.43 0.83
C PHE A 17 -11.30 -0.52 1.56
N SER A 18 -12.40 -0.18 0.89
CA SER A 18 -13.74 -0.29 1.48
C SER A 18 -14.07 -1.75 1.85
N LEU A 19 -13.76 -2.71 0.97
CA LEU A 19 -13.93 -4.13 1.24
C LEU A 19 -13.04 -4.62 2.39
N TYR A 20 -11.80 -4.14 2.45
CA TYR A 20 -10.89 -4.44 3.56
C TYR A 20 -11.45 -3.93 4.89
N ILE A 21 -11.90 -2.67 4.93
CA ILE A 21 -12.49 -2.06 6.13
C ILE A 21 -13.77 -2.78 6.55
N LEU A 22 -14.64 -3.15 5.61
CA LEU A 22 -15.85 -3.93 5.90
C LEU A 22 -15.50 -5.29 6.54
N ALA A 23 -14.44 -5.94 6.08
CA ALA A 23 -13.97 -7.18 6.66
C ALA A 23 -13.42 -6.98 8.09
N VAL A 24 -12.65 -5.92 8.34
CA VAL A 24 -12.22 -5.54 9.71
C VAL A 24 -13.41 -5.29 10.62
N LEU A 25 -14.44 -4.59 10.13
CA LEU A 25 -15.65 -4.29 10.89
C LEU A 25 -16.50 -5.55 11.14
N ARG A 26 -16.56 -6.47 10.19
CA ARG A 26 -17.24 -7.77 10.37
C ARG A 26 -16.58 -8.56 11.49
N ASP A 27 -15.26 -8.62 11.50
CA ASP A 27 -14.48 -9.48 12.40
C ASP A 27 -14.16 -8.80 13.75
N ARG A 28 -14.57 -7.55 13.95
CA ARG A 28 -14.22 -6.74 15.15
C ARG A 28 -14.63 -7.36 16.50
N HIS A 29 -15.63 -8.24 16.48
CA HIS A 29 -16.14 -8.91 17.69
C HIS A 29 -15.38 -10.20 18.05
N LEU A 30 -14.56 -10.70 17.14
CA LEU A 30 -13.76 -11.89 17.37
C LEU A 30 -12.58 -11.57 18.31
N PRO A 31 -12.19 -12.50 19.20
CA PRO A 31 -10.99 -12.33 20.01
C PRO A 31 -9.74 -12.06 19.18
N ALA A 32 -8.78 -11.33 19.74
CA ALA A 32 -7.48 -11.11 19.09
C ALA A 32 -6.77 -12.45 18.85
N GLY A 33 -6.13 -12.60 17.70
CA GLY A 33 -5.42 -13.83 17.32
C GLY A 33 -6.31 -14.99 16.87
N THR A 34 -7.63 -14.79 16.70
CA THR A 34 -8.51 -15.80 16.08
C THR A 34 -8.01 -16.12 14.67
N PRO A 35 -7.81 -17.39 14.29
CA PRO A 35 -7.41 -17.77 12.94
C PRO A 35 -8.38 -17.20 11.89
N GLY A 36 -7.84 -16.64 10.81
CA GLY A 36 -8.64 -16.03 9.74
C GLY A 36 -9.28 -14.68 10.08
N LYS A 37 -9.08 -14.12 11.28
CA LYS A 37 -9.55 -12.78 11.63
C LYS A 37 -8.73 -11.73 10.88
N ILE A 38 -9.42 -10.83 10.18
CA ILE A 38 -8.77 -9.67 9.53
C ILE A 38 -8.49 -8.60 10.59
N GLU A 39 -7.21 -8.41 10.90
CA GLU A 39 -6.76 -7.55 11.99
C GLU A 39 -5.56 -6.70 11.54
N PRO A 40 -5.78 -5.42 11.17
CA PRO A 40 -4.74 -4.56 10.65
C PRO A 40 -3.67 -4.26 11.70
N SER A 41 -2.40 -4.28 11.30
CA SER A 41 -1.30 -3.79 12.13
C SER A 41 -1.32 -2.25 12.20
N LYS A 42 -1.40 -1.67 13.39
CA LYS A 42 -1.37 -0.22 13.58
C LYS A 42 -0.11 0.41 13.00
N ALA A 43 1.05 -0.19 13.31
CA ALA A 43 2.34 0.32 12.85
C ALA A 43 2.45 0.28 11.32
N THR A 44 2.13 -0.86 10.71
CA THR A 44 2.22 -1.05 9.25
C THR A 44 1.37 -0.03 8.50
N TRP A 45 0.11 0.17 8.91
CA TRP A 45 -0.78 1.10 8.23
C TRP A 45 -0.37 2.57 8.40
N ILE A 46 0.14 2.96 9.58
CA ILE A 46 0.70 4.31 9.78
C ILE A 46 1.90 4.52 8.86
N ILE A 47 2.80 3.54 8.76
CA ILE A 47 3.99 3.61 7.91
C ILE A 47 3.59 3.72 6.43
N TRP A 48 2.70 2.83 5.95
CA TRP A 48 2.26 2.86 4.56
C TRP A 48 1.55 4.18 4.20
N ALA A 49 0.61 4.65 5.02
CA ALA A 49 -0.05 5.92 4.80
C ALA A 49 0.93 7.10 4.75
N SER A 50 1.96 7.08 5.61
CA SER A 50 3.02 8.10 5.63
C SER A 50 3.89 8.04 4.37
N LEU A 51 4.30 6.84 3.95
CA LEU A 51 5.10 6.63 2.74
C LEU A 51 4.33 7.02 1.47
N ASP A 52 3.05 6.66 1.38
CA ASP A 52 2.19 7.07 0.27
C ASP A 52 2.02 8.59 0.23
N THR A 53 1.97 9.25 1.40
CA THR A 53 1.93 10.71 1.48
C THR A 53 3.25 11.35 0.98
N ILE A 54 4.40 10.77 1.31
CA ILE A 54 5.70 11.22 0.77
C ILE A 54 5.75 10.99 -0.75
N THR A 55 5.32 9.82 -1.20
CA THR A 55 5.28 9.46 -2.62
C THR A 55 4.41 10.43 -3.41
N ILE A 56 3.16 10.69 -2.98
CA ILE A 56 2.29 11.63 -3.70
C ILE A 56 2.83 13.05 -3.67
N SER A 57 3.49 13.47 -2.60
CA SER A 57 4.12 14.80 -2.52
C SER A 57 5.24 14.97 -3.54
N GLY A 58 6.11 13.95 -3.69
CA GLY A 58 7.15 13.95 -4.71
C GLY A 58 6.56 13.89 -6.12
N MET A 59 5.57 13.02 -6.36
CA MET A 59 4.87 12.92 -7.63
C MET A 59 4.14 14.24 -8.00
N TYR A 60 3.65 14.98 -7.00
CA TYR A 60 3.03 16.29 -7.24
C TYR A 60 4.05 17.31 -7.77
N VAL A 61 5.23 17.35 -7.19
CA VAL A 61 6.32 18.24 -7.66
C VAL A 61 6.81 17.85 -9.05
N GLU A 62 6.87 16.53 -9.34
CA GLU A 62 7.24 16.00 -10.68
C GLU A 62 6.10 16.12 -11.72
N GLY A 63 4.87 16.49 -11.30
CA GLY A 63 3.71 16.57 -12.19
C GLY A 63 3.17 15.21 -12.65
N THR A 64 3.43 14.13 -11.90
CA THR A 64 3.13 12.73 -12.28
C THR A 64 2.03 12.08 -11.43
N VAL A 65 1.28 12.86 -10.63
CA VAL A 65 0.19 12.34 -9.79
C VAL A 65 -0.86 11.63 -10.65
N ASN A 66 -1.18 10.40 -10.27
CA ASN A 66 -2.21 9.59 -10.91
C ASN A 66 -3.35 9.25 -9.94
N GLY A 67 -4.45 8.71 -10.48
CA GLY A 67 -5.63 8.38 -9.66
C GLY A 67 -5.37 7.29 -8.64
N GLN A 68 -4.48 6.33 -8.93
CA GLN A 68 -4.16 5.24 -8.01
C GLN A 68 -3.51 5.75 -6.72
N ILE A 69 -2.49 6.62 -6.81
CA ILE A 69 -1.83 7.15 -5.59
C ILE A 69 -2.78 8.03 -4.78
N LEU A 70 -3.70 8.77 -5.44
CA LEU A 70 -4.76 9.50 -4.75
C LEU A 70 -5.66 8.55 -3.94
N GLY A 71 -6.11 7.46 -4.57
CA GLY A 71 -6.90 6.41 -3.92
C GLY A 71 -6.12 5.72 -2.79
N ALA A 72 -4.83 5.47 -2.99
CA ALA A 72 -3.95 4.84 -1.99
C ALA A 72 -3.83 5.70 -0.73
N VAL A 73 -3.44 6.96 -0.88
CA VAL A 73 -3.30 7.90 0.26
C VAL A 73 -4.62 8.03 1.02
N ALA A 74 -5.72 8.30 0.32
CA ALA A 74 -7.02 8.45 0.96
C ALA A 74 -7.45 7.17 1.70
N GLY A 75 -7.37 6.02 1.04
CA GLY A 75 -7.74 4.73 1.60
C GLY A 75 -6.85 4.31 2.77
N ALA A 76 -5.53 4.45 2.64
CA ALA A 76 -4.59 4.08 3.70
C ALA A 76 -4.83 4.89 4.99
N TRP A 77 -5.04 6.20 4.91
CA TRP A 77 -5.38 7.02 6.08
C TRP A 77 -6.73 6.64 6.70
N ILE A 78 -7.73 6.26 5.89
CA ILE A 78 -8.99 5.73 6.43
C ILE A 78 -8.72 4.42 7.19
N VAL A 79 -7.92 3.50 6.63
CA VAL A 79 -7.56 2.26 7.32
C VAL A 79 -6.78 2.53 8.61
N VAL A 80 -5.90 3.55 8.66
CA VAL A 80 -5.24 3.97 9.91
C VAL A 80 -6.25 4.26 11.02
N VAL A 81 -7.33 5.01 10.72
CA VAL A 81 -8.38 5.31 11.70
C VAL A 81 -9.00 4.01 12.26
N PHE A 82 -9.31 3.04 11.41
CA PHE A 82 -9.84 1.75 11.84
C PHE A 82 -8.79 0.90 12.55
N ALA A 83 -7.54 0.90 12.09
CA ALA A 83 -6.44 0.19 12.72
C ALA A 83 -6.15 0.71 14.13
N LEU A 84 -6.21 2.02 14.36
CA LEU A 84 -6.05 2.60 15.70
C LEU A 84 -7.08 2.06 16.67
N LYS A 85 -8.30 1.78 16.22
CA LYS A 85 -9.40 1.28 17.06
C LYS A 85 -9.43 -0.25 17.17
N TYR A 86 -9.23 -0.96 16.06
CA TYR A 86 -9.48 -2.40 15.97
C TYR A 86 -8.22 -3.22 15.65
N GLY A 87 -7.09 -2.58 15.41
CA GLY A 87 -5.88 -3.23 14.97
C GLY A 87 -4.98 -3.72 16.10
N THR A 88 -4.03 -4.59 15.74
CA THR A 88 -3.01 -5.10 16.66
C THR A 88 -2.02 -4.01 17.05
N PRO A 89 -1.71 -3.87 18.35
CA PRO A 89 -0.67 -2.96 18.81
C PRO A 89 0.72 -3.58 18.59
N GLY A 90 1.72 -2.71 18.58
CA GLY A 90 3.13 -3.11 18.57
C GLY A 90 3.92 -2.47 17.44
N TRP A 91 5.22 -2.35 17.65
CA TRP A 91 6.22 -1.88 16.69
C TRP A 91 7.32 -2.92 16.59
N THR A 92 7.42 -3.58 15.46
CA THR A 92 8.51 -4.52 15.19
C THR A 92 9.80 -3.77 14.85
N LEU A 93 10.93 -4.48 14.83
CA LEU A 93 12.19 -3.90 14.34
C LEU A 93 12.05 -3.41 12.89
N LEU A 94 11.32 -4.18 12.06
CA LEU A 94 11.12 -3.81 10.66
C LEU A 94 10.27 -2.53 10.53
N ASP A 95 9.23 -2.35 11.34
CA ASP A 95 8.44 -1.10 11.35
C ASP A 95 9.34 0.11 11.67
N LYS A 96 10.25 -0.04 12.64
CA LYS A 96 11.20 1.03 12.99
C LYS A 96 12.19 1.32 11.86
N LEU A 97 12.69 0.28 11.17
CA LEU A 97 13.56 0.43 10.00
C LEU A 97 12.82 1.11 8.84
N CYS A 98 11.57 0.74 8.57
CA CYS A 98 10.74 1.39 7.56
C CYS A 98 10.51 2.87 7.87
N LEU A 99 10.20 3.20 9.13
CA LEU A 99 10.05 4.59 9.55
C LEU A 99 11.35 5.37 9.40
N SER A 100 12.50 4.75 9.74
CA SER A 100 13.81 5.37 9.51
C SER A 100 14.07 5.59 8.02
N GLY A 101 13.69 4.65 7.16
CA GLY A 101 13.78 4.79 5.71
C GLY A 101 12.94 5.95 5.17
N ALA A 102 11.72 6.16 5.71
CA ALA A 102 10.89 7.31 5.36
C ALA A 102 11.58 8.65 5.70
N VAL A 103 12.19 8.74 6.90
CA VAL A 103 12.97 9.93 7.31
C VAL A 103 14.15 10.14 6.37
N VAL A 104 14.88 9.08 6.04
CA VAL A 104 16.00 9.13 5.08
C VAL A 104 15.51 9.65 3.73
N GLY A 105 14.38 9.17 3.23
CA GLY A 105 13.79 9.65 1.97
C GLY A 105 13.53 11.15 1.97
N ILE A 106 12.96 11.69 3.04
CA ILE A 106 12.71 13.12 3.20
C ILE A 106 14.04 13.91 3.26
N VAL A 107 15.04 13.40 3.99
CA VAL A 107 16.36 14.05 4.09
C VAL A 107 17.03 14.10 2.71
N PHE A 108 17.03 12.97 1.97
CA PHE A 108 17.64 12.93 0.63
C PHE A 108 16.91 13.86 -0.34
N TRP A 109 15.57 13.92 -0.30
CA TRP A 109 14.83 14.88 -1.11
C TRP A 109 15.33 16.32 -0.85
N ASN A 110 15.41 16.72 0.43
CA ASN A 110 15.80 18.10 0.77
C ASN A 110 17.28 18.40 0.51
N VAL A 111 18.18 17.44 0.76
CA VAL A 111 19.64 17.64 0.58
C VAL A 111 20.01 17.72 -0.91
N PHE A 112 19.39 16.89 -1.75
CA PHE A 112 19.69 16.81 -3.16
C PHE A 112 18.73 17.62 -4.05
N ASP A 113 17.73 18.28 -3.45
CA ASP A 113 16.66 19.01 -4.17
C ASP A 113 16.04 18.14 -5.28
N SER A 114 15.82 16.87 -4.98
CA SER A 114 15.35 15.88 -5.95
C SER A 114 14.12 15.13 -5.41
N PRO A 115 12.89 15.55 -5.78
CA PRO A 115 11.66 14.88 -5.38
C PRO A 115 11.62 13.41 -5.79
N ILE A 116 12.20 13.08 -6.97
CA ILE A 116 12.25 11.70 -7.44
C ILE A 116 13.03 10.76 -6.51
N LEU A 117 14.08 11.25 -5.83
CA LEU A 117 14.77 10.45 -4.83
C LEU A 117 13.86 10.13 -3.64
N GLY A 118 13.06 11.09 -3.19
CA GLY A 118 12.05 10.88 -2.17
C GLY A 118 11.04 9.80 -2.57
N VAL A 119 10.54 9.87 -3.81
CA VAL A 119 9.61 8.87 -4.38
C VAL A 119 10.26 7.48 -4.39
N ILE A 120 11.45 7.33 -4.98
CA ILE A 120 12.12 6.02 -5.11
C ILE A 120 12.43 5.41 -3.74
N ILE A 121 12.92 6.19 -2.78
CA ILE A 121 13.21 5.70 -1.44
C ILE A 121 11.91 5.27 -0.75
N SER A 122 10.85 6.10 -0.81
CA SER A 122 9.55 5.75 -0.23
C SER A 122 8.99 4.45 -0.81
N LEU A 123 9.00 4.29 -2.14
CA LEU A 123 8.54 3.08 -2.81
C LEU A 123 9.38 1.84 -2.45
N SER A 124 10.69 2.00 -2.31
CA SER A 124 11.57 0.91 -1.85
C SER A 124 11.22 0.48 -0.43
N VAL A 125 10.91 1.43 0.44
CA VAL A 125 10.49 1.16 1.82
C VAL A 125 9.08 0.55 1.86
N VAL A 126 8.15 0.96 1.00
CA VAL A 126 6.83 0.33 0.85
C VAL A 126 6.98 -1.15 0.49
N PHE A 127 7.81 -1.45 -0.51
CA PHE A 127 8.06 -2.83 -0.94
C PHE A 127 8.66 -3.69 0.19
N LEU A 128 9.72 -3.21 0.85
CA LEU A 128 10.33 -3.91 1.99
C LEU A 128 9.39 -4.01 3.19
N GLY A 129 8.61 -2.97 3.46
CA GLY A 129 7.60 -2.93 4.52
C GLY A 129 6.42 -3.87 4.30
N SER A 130 6.25 -4.40 3.08
CA SER A 130 5.23 -5.42 2.79
C SER A 130 5.64 -6.83 3.24
N ILE A 131 6.93 -7.07 3.52
CA ILE A 131 7.44 -8.40 3.91
C ILE A 131 6.71 -9.01 5.12
N PRO A 132 6.44 -8.28 6.23
CA PRO A 132 5.69 -8.84 7.34
C PRO A 132 4.28 -9.30 6.97
N THR A 133 3.61 -8.54 6.10
CA THR A 133 2.28 -8.88 5.59
C THR A 133 2.35 -10.15 4.74
N TYR A 134 3.36 -10.29 3.89
CA TYR A 134 3.60 -11.53 3.12
C TYR A 134 3.84 -12.74 4.02
N VAL A 135 4.69 -12.59 5.04
CA VAL A 135 4.97 -13.67 6.01
C VAL A 135 3.71 -14.04 6.79
N SER A 136 2.89 -13.06 7.17
CA SER A 136 1.62 -13.30 7.86
C SER A 136 0.62 -14.03 6.96
N ALA A 137 0.44 -13.56 5.73
CA ALA A 137 -0.46 -14.15 4.75
C ALA A 137 -0.02 -15.55 4.32
N TRP A 138 1.30 -15.81 4.23
CA TRP A 138 1.84 -17.14 3.96
C TRP A 138 1.48 -18.15 5.05
N LYS A 139 1.50 -17.73 6.32
CA LYS A 139 1.17 -18.58 7.47
C LYS A 139 -0.34 -18.79 7.64
N ASP A 140 -1.13 -17.77 7.35
CA ASP A 140 -2.59 -17.80 7.47
C ASP A 140 -3.21 -16.90 6.39
N PRO A 141 -3.47 -17.45 5.18
CA PRO A 141 -4.10 -16.69 4.09
C PRO A 141 -5.51 -16.18 4.42
N GLY A 142 -6.17 -16.77 5.42
CA GLY A 142 -7.49 -16.34 5.87
C GLY A 142 -7.50 -14.97 6.55
N ARG A 143 -6.32 -14.49 6.99
CA ARG A 143 -6.17 -13.15 7.60
C ARG A 143 -6.26 -12.00 6.60
N GLU A 144 -6.26 -12.32 5.31
CA GLU A 144 -6.33 -11.33 4.25
C GLU A 144 -7.65 -11.42 3.48
N ASN A 145 -8.18 -10.27 3.08
CA ASN A 145 -9.36 -10.21 2.24
C ASN A 145 -8.98 -10.46 0.78
N LYS A 146 -9.10 -11.71 0.32
CA LYS A 146 -8.73 -12.11 -1.06
C LYS A 146 -9.39 -11.25 -2.13
N LEU A 147 -10.66 -10.88 -1.96
CA LEU A 147 -11.37 -10.05 -2.94
C LEU A 147 -10.79 -8.63 -3.01
N ALA A 148 -10.44 -8.04 -1.87
CA ALA A 148 -9.77 -6.73 -1.84
C ALA A 148 -8.43 -6.78 -2.60
N TRP A 149 -7.62 -7.81 -2.38
CA TRP A 149 -6.33 -7.98 -3.07
C TRP A 149 -6.48 -8.17 -4.58
N VAL A 150 -7.50 -8.90 -5.04
CA VAL A 150 -7.82 -9.00 -6.48
C VAL A 150 -8.14 -7.63 -7.06
N ILE A 151 -8.95 -6.83 -6.37
CA ILE A 151 -9.34 -5.49 -6.87
C ILE A 151 -8.15 -4.53 -6.83
N PHE A 152 -7.29 -4.57 -5.79
CA PHE A 152 -6.03 -3.84 -5.76
C PHE A 152 -5.16 -4.18 -6.99
N THR A 153 -5.00 -5.47 -7.30
CA THR A 153 -4.23 -5.92 -8.47
C THR A 153 -4.82 -5.40 -9.78
N ILE A 154 -6.14 -5.46 -9.95
CA ILE A 154 -6.82 -4.91 -11.15
C ILE A 154 -6.58 -3.40 -11.24
N SER A 155 -6.64 -2.68 -10.12
CA SER A 155 -6.28 -1.27 -10.07
C SER A 155 -4.85 -1.01 -10.55
N CYS A 156 -3.89 -1.83 -10.11
CA CYS A 156 -2.50 -1.72 -10.55
C CYS A 156 -2.34 -1.93 -12.06
N VAL A 157 -3.06 -2.89 -12.64
CA VAL A 157 -3.07 -3.09 -14.10
C VAL A 157 -3.63 -1.84 -14.81
N CYS A 158 -4.72 -1.26 -14.30
CA CYS A 158 -5.26 -0.01 -14.85
C CYS A 158 -4.26 1.15 -14.73
N ALA A 159 -3.55 1.25 -13.61
CA ALA A 159 -2.54 2.27 -13.40
C ALA A 159 -1.35 2.11 -14.35
N LEU A 160 -0.89 0.89 -14.61
CA LEU A 160 0.17 0.61 -15.59
C LEU A 160 -0.26 0.99 -17.02
N ILE A 161 -1.52 0.73 -17.40
CA ILE A 161 -2.07 1.16 -18.70
C ILE A 161 -2.17 2.69 -18.78
N ALA A 162 -2.36 3.35 -17.64
CA ALA A 162 -2.48 4.79 -17.55
C ALA A 162 -1.14 5.55 -17.59
N VAL A 163 0.00 4.85 -17.45
CA VAL A 163 1.33 5.49 -17.48
C VAL A 163 1.51 6.32 -18.77
N PRO A 164 1.72 7.64 -18.67
CA PRO A 164 1.82 8.50 -19.86
C PRO A 164 3.16 8.35 -20.56
N GLN A 165 4.23 8.25 -19.79
CA GLN A 165 5.59 8.03 -20.28
C GLN A 165 6.28 7.02 -19.35
N TRP A 166 7.07 6.12 -19.92
CA TRP A 166 7.78 5.10 -19.16
C TRP A 166 9.10 5.64 -18.58
N THR A 167 9.00 6.76 -17.86
CA THR A 167 10.08 7.37 -17.10
C THR A 167 10.08 6.86 -15.64
N LEU A 168 11.15 7.13 -14.90
CA LEU A 168 11.19 6.80 -13.47
C LEU A 168 10.11 7.56 -12.70
N ALA A 169 9.83 8.81 -13.06
CA ALA A 169 8.84 9.64 -12.38
C ALA A 169 7.40 9.12 -12.57
N ASP A 170 7.05 8.69 -13.79
CA ASP A 170 5.69 8.24 -14.11
C ASP A 170 5.43 6.77 -13.73
N ALA A 171 6.45 5.90 -13.93
CA ALA A 171 6.25 4.45 -13.91
C ALA A 171 6.63 3.78 -12.58
N SER A 172 7.51 4.39 -11.75
CA SER A 172 8.02 3.74 -10.54
C SER A 172 6.92 3.37 -9.54
N GLN A 173 5.94 4.27 -9.31
CA GLN A 173 4.87 4.01 -8.37
C GLN A 173 3.93 2.89 -8.88
N PRO A 174 3.36 2.92 -10.10
CA PRO A 174 2.53 1.83 -10.59
C PRO A 174 3.25 0.48 -10.66
N ILE A 175 4.53 0.46 -11.03
CA ILE A 175 5.33 -0.78 -11.07
C ILE A 175 5.52 -1.34 -9.67
N THR A 176 5.89 -0.51 -8.70
CA THR A 176 6.12 -0.96 -7.32
C THR A 176 4.85 -1.50 -6.71
N PHE A 177 3.73 -0.80 -6.85
CA PHE A 177 2.44 -1.26 -6.35
C PHE A 177 2.02 -2.56 -7.00
N PHE A 178 2.14 -2.68 -8.33
CA PHE A 178 1.87 -3.94 -9.02
C PHE A 178 2.75 -5.09 -8.51
N ALA A 179 4.03 -4.83 -8.25
CA ALA A 179 4.94 -5.85 -7.72
C ALA A 179 4.50 -6.32 -6.32
N VAL A 180 4.10 -5.39 -5.45
CA VAL A 180 3.58 -5.70 -4.10
C VAL A 180 2.32 -6.57 -4.20
N GLU A 181 1.37 -6.17 -5.04
CA GLU A 181 0.11 -6.89 -5.23
C GLU A 181 0.32 -8.26 -5.87
N ALA A 182 1.21 -8.37 -6.87
CA ALA A 182 1.51 -9.63 -7.54
C ALA A 182 2.10 -10.68 -6.59
N VAL A 183 3.00 -10.27 -5.69
CA VAL A 183 3.52 -11.15 -4.65
C VAL A 183 2.40 -11.63 -3.73
N MET A 184 1.53 -10.74 -3.31
CA MET A 184 0.40 -11.10 -2.44
C MET A 184 -0.58 -12.04 -3.16
N MET A 185 -0.90 -11.78 -4.43
CA MET A 185 -1.75 -12.67 -5.23
C MET A 185 -1.15 -14.07 -5.33
N TYR A 186 0.17 -14.18 -5.55
CA TYR A 186 0.84 -15.48 -5.54
C TYR A 186 0.67 -16.19 -4.19
N ILE A 187 0.89 -15.48 -3.08
CA ILE A 187 0.74 -16.04 -1.73
C ILE A 187 -0.70 -16.53 -1.49
N LEU A 188 -1.70 -15.73 -1.83
CA LEU A 188 -3.09 -16.00 -1.50
C LEU A 188 -3.76 -17.10 -2.37
N PHE A 189 -3.24 -17.36 -3.57
CA PHE A 189 -3.92 -18.24 -4.54
C PHE A 189 -3.06 -19.40 -5.05
N VAL A 190 -1.74 -19.31 -4.94
CA VAL A 190 -0.83 -20.33 -5.50
C VAL A 190 -0.06 -21.07 -4.40
N SER A 191 0.24 -20.41 -3.28
CA SER A 191 0.95 -21.06 -2.18
C SER A 191 0.15 -22.26 -1.63
N PRO A 192 0.77 -23.44 -1.52
CA PRO A 192 0.13 -24.57 -0.83
C PRO A 192 0.00 -24.24 0.66
N CYS A 193 -1.22 -24.32 1.18
CA CYS A 193 -1.50 -24.30 2.62
C CYS A 193 -0.92 -25.52 3.30
#